data_da4e8634e943cb5359865511af67cc68
#
_entry.id   da4e8634e943cb5359865511af67cc68
#
_cell.length_a   1.000
_cell.length_b   1.000
_cell.length_c   1.000
_cell.angle_alpha   90.00
_cell.angle_beta   90.00
_cell.angle_gamma   90.00
#
_symmetry.space_group_name_H-M   'P 1'
#
loop_
_entity.id
_entity.type
_entity.pdbx_description
1 polymer ?
#
loop_
_entity_poly.entity_id
_entity_poly.type
_entity_poly.pdbx_seq_one_letter_code
_entity_poly.pdbx_strand_id
1 'polypeptide(L)'
;MKTGDYLIYKLSDQMKKCTKIDAELFRKMDVKRGLRNEDGTGVLVGLTNIGNVVGYDRLPDGTLKPIEGKLFFRGYEISDLVGSILDQKRFGFEEVAYLLLSGNLPDKEEVSEFHRLLVENMPLEKNTLLHIIELEGRDIMNILSRSVLEMYTFDENPDDTSRENLMRQSIELLSKIPTIIAYAFNMLRHGGQGRSLHIRH
;
A
#
# COMPACT_ATOMS: atom_id res chain seq x y z
N MET A 1 -7.19 41.79 -2.94
CA MET A 1 -7.90 40.51 -2.68
C MET A 1 -9.01 40.39 -3.70
N LYS A 2 -8.98 39.34 -4.52
CA LYS A 2 -10.07 39.12 -5.50
C LYS A 2 -11.36 38.81 -4.75
N THR A 3 -12.51 39.24 -5.24
CA THR A 3 -13.83 39.05 -4.59
C THR A 3 -14.08 37.59 -4.19
N GLY A 4 -13.54 36.63 -4.95
CA GLY A 4 -13.61 35.21 -4.66
C GLY A 4 -12.84 34.79 -3.41
N ASP A 5 -11.67 35.35 -3.14
CA ASP A 5 -10.85 35.01 -1.97
C ASP A 5 -11.53 35.39 -0.65
N TYR A 6 -12.23 36.54 -0.64
CA TYR A 6 -12.99 36.99 0.52
C TYR A 6 -14.16 36.03 0.84
N LEU A 7 -14.87 35.60 -0.18
CA LEU A 7 -15.99 34.67 0.00
C LEU A 7 -15.52 33.31 0.51
N ILE A 8 -14.40 32.77 -0.02
CA ILE A 8 -13.79 31.52 0.46
C ILE A 8 -13.40 31.65 1.93
N TYR A 9 -12.75 32.74 2.32
CA TYR A 9 -12.39 32.99 3.70
C TYR A 9 -13.60 33.03 4.63
N LYS A 10 -14.66 33.77 4.25
CA LYS A 10 -15.90 33.87 4.99
C LYS A 10 -16.59 32.50 5.17
N LEU A 11 -16.69 31.71 4.10
CA LEU A 11 -17.25 30.36 4.15
C LEU A 11 -16.44 29.42 5.03
N SER A 12 -15.10 29.50 4.96
CA SER A 12 -14.20 28.70 5.81
C SER A 12 -14.38 29.04 7.31
N ASP A 13 -14.55 30.32 7.66
CA ASP A 13 -14.80 30.74 9.04
C ASP A 13 -16.19 30.27 9.55
N GLN A 14 -17.20 30.35 8.69
CA GLN A 14 -18.53 29.80 9.00
C GLN A 14 -18.48 28.28 9.19
N MET A 15 -17.76 27.56 8.33
CA MET A 15 -17.58 26.13 8.43
C MET A 15 -16.93 25.73 9.77
N LYS A 16 -15.90 26.44 10.22
CA LYS A 16 -15.26 26.20 11.54
C LYS A 16 -16.24 26.34 12.71
N LYS A 17 -17.24 27.23 12.61
CA LYS A 17 -18.23 27.44 13.64
C LYS A 17 -19.30 26.37 13.67
N CYS A 18 -19.79 25.95 12.50
CA CYS A 18 -20.88 24.97 12.40
C CYS A 18 -20.42 23.51 12.50
N THR A 19 -19.11 23.22 12.42
CA THR A 19 -18.56 21.86 12.53
C THR A 19 -18.12 21.46 13.93
N LYS A 20 -18.31 22.33 14.94
CA LYS A 20 -17.99 21.99 16.33
C LYS A 20 -18.99 20.98 16.86
N ILE A 21 -18.50 19.82 17.26
CA ILE A 21 -19.25 18.77 17.95
C ILE A 21 -18.75 18.73 19.40
N ASP A 22 -19.67 18.64 20.34
CA ASP A 22 -19.34 18.52 21.75
C ASP A 22 -18.58 17.21 21.99
N ALA A 23 -17.42 17.31 22.63
CA ALA A 23 -16.56 16.16 22.90
C ALA A 23 -17.25 15.12 23.83
N GLU A 24 -18.18 15.55 24.69
CA GLU A 24 -18.92 14.64 25.57
C GLU A 24 -19.86 13.70 24.80
N LEU A 25 -20.33 14.11 23.60
CA LEU A 25 -21.18 13.29 22.78
C LEU A 25 -20.44 12.01 22.29
N PHE A 26 -19.12 12.10 22.10
CA PHE A 26 -18.32 10.93 21.70
C PHE A 26 -18.34 9.83 22.77
N ARG A 27 -18.28 10.21 24.08
CA ARG A 27 -18.42 9.27 25.18
C ARG A 27 -19.85 8.75 25.31
N LYS A 28 -20.82 9.67 25.29
CA LYS A 28 -22.23 9.34 25.47
C LYS A 28 -22.74 8.37 24.43
N MET A 29 -22.23 8.47 23.24
CA MET A 29 -22.62 7.62 22.09
C MET A 29 -21.64 6.48 21.80
N ASP A 30 -20.64 6.26 22.66
CA ASP A 30 -19.57 5.25 22.50
C ASP A 30 -18.88 5.31 21.12
N VAL A 31 -18.65 6.52 20.63
CA VAL A 31 -18.02 6.73 19.33
C VAL A 31 -16.55 6.39 19.42
N LYS A 32 -16.12 5.42 18.61
CA LYS A 32 -14.72 5.01 18.54
C LYS A 32 -13.89 6.05 17.79
N ARG A 33 -12.63 6.22 18.17
CA ARG A 33 -11.66 7.07 17.46
C ARG A 33 -10.96 6.24 16.37
N GLY A 34 -11.59 6.12 15.22
CA GLY A 34 -11.12 5.23 14.17
C GLY A 34 -11.15 3.77 14.62
N LEU A 35 -10.04 3.05 14.47
CA LEU A 35 -9.90 1.64 14.84
C LEU A 35 -9.34 1.47 16.28
N ARG A 36 -9.76 2.34 17.24
CA ARG A 36 -9.32 2.30 18.63
C ARG A 36 -10.50 2.30 19.59
N ASN A 37 -10.39 1.50 20.63
CA ASN A 37 -11.25 1.56 21.80
C ASN A 37 -10.89 2.77 22.67
N GLU A 38 -11.72 3.09 23.67
CA GLU A 38 -11.48 4.22 24.58
C GLU A 38 -10.18 4.05 25.39
N ASP A 39 -9.81 2.82 25.73
CA ASP A 39 -8.58 2.45 26.44
C ASP A 39 -7.32 2.46 25.54
N GLY A 40 -7.47 2.82 24.26
CA GLY A 40 -6.39 2.87 23.27
C GLY A 40 -6.06 1.54 22.58
N THR A 41 -6.72 0.44 22.97
CA THR A 41 -6.55 -0.86 22.28
C THR A 41 -7.18 -0.85 20.90
N GLY A 42 -6.74 -1.76 20.02
CA GLY A 42 -7.31 -1.91 18.68
C GLY A 42 -8.71 -2.51 18.70
N VAL A 43 -9.57 -2.04 17.80
CA VAL A 43 -10.90 -2.63 17.57
C VAL A 43 -10.73 -3.87 16.68
N LEU A 44 -11.35 -4.99 17.06
CA LEU A 44 -11.40 -6.18 16.21
C LEU A 44 -12.40 -5.94 15.07
N VAL A 45 -11.89 -5.78 13.84
CA VAL A 45 -12.70 -5.49 12.65
C VAL A 45 -12.83 -6.69 11.70
N GLY A 46 -12.06 -7.74 11.91
CA GLY A 46 -12.09 -8.95 11.09
C GLY A 46 -10.98 -9.93 11.47
N LEU A 47 -10.96 -11.06 10.78
CA LEU A 47 -9.94 -12.08 10.94
C LEU A 47 -9.18 -12.25 9.62
N THR A 48 -7.88 -12.48 9.73
CA THR A 48 -6.99 -12.79 8.61
C THR A 48 -6.00 -13.87 9.01
N ASN A 49 -5.58 -14.68 8.06
CA ASN A 49 -4.47 -15.63 8.21
C ASN A 49 -3.21 -15.22 7.44
N ILE A 50 -3.20 -13.99 6.89
CA ILE A 50 -2.08 -13.48 6.08
C ILE A 50 -1.01 -12.89 6.97
N GLY A 51 -1.40 -12.08 7.95
CA GLY A 51 -0.47 -11.42 8.85
C GLY A 51 -0.97 -11.38 10.28
N ASN A 52 -0.04 -11.35 11.22
CA ASN A 52 -0.35 -11.18 12.64
C ASN A 52 0.69 -10.26 13.27
N VAL A 53 0.22 -9.32 14.10
CA VAL A 53 1.05 -8.43 14.90
C VAL A 53 0.77 -8.68 16.36
N VAL A 54 1.79 -9.09 17.10
CA VAL A 54 1.69 -9.37 18.54
C VAL A 54 2.55 -8.33 19.28
N GLY A 55 1.92 -7.50 20.11
CA GLY A 55 2.59 -6.47 20.91
C GLY A 55 2.24 -6.54 22.39
N TYR A 56 1.40 -7.50 22.78
CA TYR A 56 0.93 -7.67 24.16
C TYR A 56 0.74 -9.15 24.46
N ASP A 57 1.10 -9.55 25.68
CA ASP A 57 0.66 -10.80 26.30
C ASP A 57 -0.60 -10.54 27.11
N ARG A 58 -1.58 -11.43 27.01
CA ARG A 58 -2.76 -11.41 27.85
C ARG A 58 -2.52 -12.30 29.07
N LEU A 59 -2.45 -11.67 30.24
CA LEU A 59 -2.30 -12.40 31.51
C LEU A 59 -3.60 -13.12 31.89
N PRO A 60 -3.54 -14.12 32.82
CA PRO A 60 -4.73 -14.87 33.26
C PRO A 60 -5.85 -14.02 33.84
N ASP A 61 -5.53 -12.86 34.42
CA ASP A 61 -6.47 -11.89 34.95
C ASP A 61 -7.11 -10.97 33.88
N GLY A 62 -6.73 -11.17 32.60
CA GLY A 62 -7.20 -10.39 31.47
C GLY A 62 -6.38 -9.13 31.19
N THR A 63 -5.42 -8.78 32.07
CA THR A 63 -4.53 -7.62 31.90
C THR A 63 -3.63 -7.79 30.68
N LEU A 64 -3.42 -6.71 29.92
CA LEU A 64 -2.51 -6.67 28.78
C LEU A 64 -1.12 -6.18 29.24
N LYS A 65 -0.11 -7.02 29.10
CA LYS A 65 1.30 -6.67 29.35
C LYS A 65 1.99 -6.39 28.02
N PRO A 66 2.54 -5.19 27.81
CA PRO A 66 3.33 -4.91 26.60
C PRO A 66 4.55 -5.85 26.50
N ILE A 67 4.79 -6.35 25.30
CA ILE A 67 5.99 -7.14 24.95
C ILE A 67 6.66 -6.52 23.74
N GLU A 68 7.87 -6.99 23.41
CA GLU A 68 8.49 -6.64 22.15
C GLU A 68 7.58 -7.05 20.98
N GLY A 69 7.35 -6.12 20.05
CA GLY A 69 6.45 -6.33 18.92
C GLY A 69 6.97 -7.40 17.97
N LYS A 70 6.10 -8.35 17.61
CA LYS A 70 6.40 -9.40 16.64
C LYS A 70 5.44 -9.30 15.47
N LEU A 71 5.99 -9.44 14.26
CA LEU A 71 5.24 -9.49 13.01
C LEU A 71 5.39 -10.86 12.37
N PHE A 72 4.27 -11.45 12.00
CA PHE A 72 4.22 -12.73 11.32
C PHE A 72 3.56 -12.58 9.94
N PHE A 73 4.15 -13.22 8.94
CA PHE A 73 3.55 -13.41 7.61
C PHE A 73 3.27 -14.89 7.38
N ARG A 74 2.00 -15.25 7.19
CA ARG A 74 1.57 -16.64 7.00
C ARG A 74 2.12 -17.60 8.07
N GLY A 75 2.32 -17.11 9.32
CA GLY A 75 2.85 -17.89 10.43
C GLY A 75 4.37 -17.85 10.60
N TYR A 76 5.11 -17.28 9.65
CA TYR A 76 6.56 -17.10 9.77
C TYR A 76 6.87 -15.75 10.43
N GLU A 77 7.74 -15.73 11.45
CA GLU A 77 8.20 -14.49 12.05
C GLU A 77 9.09 -13.73 11.05
N ILE A 78 8.89 -12.41 10.93
CA ILE A 78 9.59 -11.62 9.91
C ILE A 78 11.11 -11.58 10.15
N SER A 79 11.56 -11.65 11.41
CA SER A 79 12.97 -11.74 11.79
C SER A 79 13.66 -12.99 11.21
N ASP A 80 12.96 -14.13 11.22
CA ASP A 80 13.48 -15.38 10.67
C ASP A 80 13.57 -15.32 9.15
N LEU A 81 12.52 -14.77 8.50
CA LEU A 81 12.49 -14.58 7.05
C LEU A 81 13.65 -13.67 6.60
N VAL A 82 13.80 -12.50 7.25
CA VAL A 82 14.84 -11.54 6.91
C VAL A 82 16.23 -12.09 7.23
N GLY A 83 16.41 -12.76 8.38
CA GLY A 83 17.66 -13.41 8.77
C GLY A 83 18.11 -14.40 7.70
N SER A 84 17.24 -15.31 7.27
CA SER A 84 17.54 -16.28 6.21
C SER A 84 17.93 -15.63 4.88
N ILE A 85 17.26 -14.53 4.49
CA ILE A 85 17.56 -13.79 3.27
C ILE A 85 18.95 -13.14 3.34
N LEU A 86 19.28 -12.50 4.48
CA LEU A 86 20.55 -11.82 4.70
C LEU A 86 21.73 -12.81 4.77
N ASP A 87 21.57 -13.92 5.48
CA ASP A 87 22.60 -14.96 5.62
C ASP A 87 22.99 -15.55 4.27
N GLN A 88 22.03 -15.73 3.39
CA GLN A 88 22.25 -16.25 2.04
C GLN A 88 22.57 -15.16 1.00
N LYS A 89 22.61 -13.89 1.40
CA LYS A 89 22.90 -12.73 0.53
C LYS A 89 22.04 -12.71 -0.77
N ARG A 90 20.77 -13.05 -0.64
CA ARG A 90 19.82 -13.10 -1.75
C ARG A 90 18.78 -11.98 -1.68
N PHE A 91 18.08 -11.76 -2.77
CA PHE A 91 16.90 -10.89 -2.78
C PHE A 91 15.69 -11.68 -2.30
N GLY A 92 14.94 -11.13 -1.35
CA GLY A 92 13.80 -11.82 -0.73
C GLY A 92 12.43 -11.32 -1.18
N PHE A 93 12.37 -10.35 -2.10
CA PHE A 93 11.08 -9.76 -2.51
C PHE A 93 10.14 -10.81 -3.09
N GLU A 94 10.60 -11.58 -4.07
CA GLU A 94 9.79 -12.59 -4.76
C GLU A 94 9.33 -13.70 -3.82
N GLU A 95 10.19 -14.14 -2.89
CA GLU A 95 9.84 -15.17 -1.92
C GLU A 95 8.75 -14.71 -0.96
N VAL A 96 8.87 -13.47 -0.44
CA VAL A 96 7.88 -12.92 0.48
C VAL A 96 6.56 -12.61 -0.25
N ALA A 97 6.63 -12.11 -1.48
CA ALA A 97 5.44 -11.89 -2.30
C ALA A 97 4.72 -13.22 -2.61
N TYR A 98 5.47 -14.25 -3.00
CA TYR A 98 4.94 -15.58 -3.22
C TYR A 98 4.29 -16.16 -1.96
N LEU A 99 4.98 -16.08 -0.80
CA LEU A 99 4.46 -16.51 0.49
C LEU A 99 3.11 -15.84 0.83
N LEU A 100 3.03 -14.52 0.66
CA LEU A 100 1.81 -13.76 0.97
C LEU A 100 0.64 -14.15 0.06
N LEU A 101 0.90 -14.39 -1.22
CA LEU A 101 -0.10 -14.76 -2.21
C LEU A 101 -0.52 -16.24 -2.09
N SER A 102 0.44 -17.17 -2.05
CA SER A 102 0.20 -18.61 -2.06
C SER A 102 -0.07 -19.21 -0.68
N GLY A 103 0.52 -18.62 0.38
CA GLY A 103 0.46 -19.12 1.74
C GLY A 103 1.63 -20.03 2.13
N ASN A 104 2.53 -20.36 1.21
CA ASN A 104 3.68 -21.23 1.44
C ASN A 104 4.97 -20.56 0.95
N LEU A 105 6.11 -20.87 1.60
CA LEU A 105 7.41 -20.47 1.08
C LEU A 105 7.71 -21.25 -0.20
N PRO A 106 8.18 -20.57 -1.27
CA PRO A 106 8.53 -21.22 -2.52
C PRO A 106 9.86 -22.01 -2.40
N ASP A 107 9.99 -23.04 -3.20
CA ASP A 107 11.30 -23.64 -3.49
C ASP A 107 12.07 -22.79 -4.54
N LYS A 108 13.29 -23.24 -4.90
CA LYS A 108 14.14 -22.50 -5.85
C LYS A 108 13.58 -22.43 -7.26
N GLU A 109 12.89 -23.45 -7.68
CA GLU A 109 12.28 -23.53 -9.02
C GLU A 109 11.06 -22.60 -9.08
N GLU A 110 10.20 -22.65 -8.06
CA GLU A 110 9.05 -21.77 -7.91
C GLU A 110 9.45 -20.28 -7.84
N VAL A 111 10.53 -19.93 -7.12
CA VAL A 111 11.07 -18.56 -7.11
C VAL A 111 11.48 -18.14 -8.52
N SER A 112 12.20 -19.00 -9.25
CA SER A 112 12.67 -18.70 -10.60
C SER A 112 11.52 -18.51 -11.59
N GLU A 113 10.50 -19.35 -11.50
CA GLU A 113 9.29 -19.23 -12.33
C GLU A 113 8.50 -17.97 -12.01
N PHE A 114 8.33 -17.66 -10.71
CA PHE A 114 7.63 -16.47 -10.28
C PHE A 114 8.38 -15.19 -10.69
N HIS A 115 9.71 -15.17 -10.55
CA HIS A 115 10.55 -14.07 -11.02
C HIS A 115 10.34 -13.83 -12.53
N ARG A 116 10.40 -14.89 -13.35
CA ARG A 116 10.16 -14.77 -14.80
C ARG A 116 8.79 -14.18 -15.10
N LEU A 117 7.75 -14.66 -14.40
CA LEU A 117 6.38 -14.16 -14.55
C LEU A 117 6.27 -12.68 -14.22
N LEU A 118 6.92 -12.23 -13.13
CA LEU A 118 6.94 -10.80 -12.78
C LEU A 118 7.65 -9.97 -13.85
N VAL A 119 8.81 -10.42 -14.33
CA VAL A 119 9.58 -9.71 -15.37
C VAL A 119 8.80 -9.59 -16.69
N GLU A 120 8.10 -10.63 -17.10
CA GLU A 120 7.27 -10.62 -18.31
C GLU A 120 6.11 -9.60 -18.22
N ASN A 121 5.62 -9.32 -17.00
CA ASN A 121 4.53 -8.37 -16.76
C ASN A 121 5.00 -6.94 -16.38
N MET A 122 6.33 -6.67 -16.32
CA MET A 122 6.87 -5.35 -15.96
C MET A 122 6.58 -4.23 -16.97
N PRO A 123 6.54 -4.48 -18.30
CA PRO A 123 6.35 -3.42 -19.27
C PRO A 123 5.02 -2.68 -19.02
N LEU A 124 5.09 -1.34 -19.06
CA LEU A 124 3.91 -0.49 -18.99
C LEU A 124 3.28 -0.30 -20.35
N GLU A 125 1.96 -0.16 -20.36
CA GLU A 125 1.23 0.30 -21.55
C GLU A 125 1.76 1.68 -21.98
N LYS A 126 1.85 1.89 -23.30
CA LYS A 126 2.38 3.14 -23.86
C LYS A 126 1.66 4.38 -23.31
N ASN A 127 0.34 4.30 -23.16
CA ASN A 127 -0.45 5.40 -22.65
C ASN A 127 -0.15 5.70 -21.19
N THR A 128 -0.03 4.69 -20.33
CA THR A 128 0.36 4.85 -18.93
C THR A 128 1.72 5.54 -18.81
N LEU A 129 2.67 5.12 -19.64
CA LEU A 129 3.99 5.77 -19.69
C LEU A 129 3.88 7.25 -20.10
N LEU A 130 3.12 7.55 -21.15
CA LEU A 130 2.91 8.94 -21.60
C LEU A 130 2.22 9.78 -20.52
N HIS A 131 1.22 9.25 -19.83
CA HIS A 131 0.54 9.97 -18.75
C HIS A 131 1.45 10.25 -17.55
N ILE A 132 2.37 9.33 -17.21
CA ILE A 132 3.38 9.61 -16.16
C ILE A 132 4.30 10.75 -16.59
N ILE A 133 4.67 10.80 -17.88
CA ILE A 133 5.59 11.80 -18.43
C ILE A 133 4.91 13.16 -18.62
N GLU A 134 3.69 13.20 -19.16
CA GLU A 134 3.01 14.41 -19.58
C GLU A 134 2.16 15.06 -18.46
N LEU A 135 1.57 14.24 -17.58
CA LEU A 135 0.80 14.73 -16.46
C LEU A 135 1.75 15.06 -15.30
N GLU A 136 2.32 16.25 -15.33
CA GLU A 136 3.15 16.75 -14.22
C GLU A 136 2.45 16.54 -12.88
N GLY A 137 3.10 15.82 -12.00
CA GLY A 137 2.67 15.59 -10.62
C GLY A 137 3.63 16.24 -9.64
N ARG A 138 3.14 16.62 -8.46
CA ARG A 138 3.97 17.14 -7.36
C ARG A 138 4.23 16.09 -6.28
N ASP A 139 3.50 15.00 -6.33
CA ASP A 139 3.48 13.95 -5.31
C ASP A 139 3.49 12.57 -5.97
N ILE A 140 4.44 11.73 -5.54
CA ILE A 140 4.64 10.39 -6.13
C ILE A 140 3.46 9.44 -5.82
N MET A 141 2.85 9.57 -4.65
CA MET A 141 1.71 8.73 -4.27
C MET A 141 0.48 9.05 -5.11
N ASN A 142 0.31 10.34 -5.47
CA ASN A 142 -0.73 10.75 -6.40
C ASN A 142 -0.50 10.16 -7.80
N ILE A 143 0.74 10.19 -8.30
CA ILE A 143 1.09 9.59 -9.59
C ILE A 143 0.82 8.08 -9.57
N LEU A 144 1.24 7.37 -8.52
CA LEU A 144 0.96 5.95 -8.33
C LEU A 144 -0.55 5.65 -8.36
N SER A 145 -1.32 6.40 -7.58
CA SER A 145 -2.78 6.21 -7.50
C SER A 145 -3.46 6.38 -8.86
N ARG A 146 -3.07 7.41 -9.61
CA ARG A 146 -3.59 7.64 -10.97
C ARG A 146 -3.23 6.51 -11.92
N SER A 147 -1.97 6.05 -11.87
CA SER A 147 -1.49 4.96 -12.72
C SER A 147 -2.23 3.65 -12.43
N VAL A 148 -2.49 3.34 -11.16
CA VAL A 148 -3.28 2.14 -10.79
C VAL A 148 -4.72 2.26 -11.30
N LEU A 149 -5.36 3.43 -11.16
CA LEU A 149 -6.71 3.65 -11.69
C LEU A 149 -6.76 3.56 -13.22
N GLU A 150 -5.70 4.00 -13.89
CA GLU A 150 -5.60 3.89 -15.35
C GLU A 150 -5.47 2.44 -15.82
N MET A 151 -4.77 1.57 -15.07
CA MET A 151 -4.65 0.15 -15.39
C MET A 151 -6.02 -0.53 -15.52
N TYR A 152 -7.03 -0.08 -14.77
CA TYR A 152 -8.41 -0.54 -14.92
C TYR A 152 -8.92 -0.41 -16.37
N THR A 153 -8.53 0.66 -17.08
CA THR A 153 -8.96 0.92 -18.45
C THR A 153 -8.41 -0.10 -19.47
N PHE A 154 -7.27 -0.71 -19.17
CA PHE A 154 -6.59 -1.68 -20.03
C PHE A 154 -6.87 -3.13 -19.63
N ASP A 155 -7.46 -3.36 -18.47
CA ASP A 155 -7.84 -4.71 -18.03
C ASP A 155 -9.10 -5.17 -18.79
N GLU A 156 -9.04 -6.35 -19.40
CA GLU A 156 -10.18 -6.92 -20.14
C GLU A 156 -11.33 -7.35 -19.21
N ASN A 157 -11.01 -7.66 -17.96
CA ASN A 157 -11.98 -8.16 -16.97
C ASN A 157 -11.79 -7.49 -15.60
N PRO A 158 -11.86 -6.13 -15.51
CA PRO A 158 -11.48 -5.39 -14.31
C PRO A 158 -12.37 -5.69 -13.10
N ASP A 159 -13.64 -6.00 -13.32
CA ASP A 159 -14.65 -6.22 -12.28
C ASP A 159 -14.87 -7.72 -11.95
N ASP A 160 -14.14 -8.62 -12.61
CA ASP A 160 -14.21 -10.05 -12.29
C ASP A 160 -13.44 -10.34 -10.98
N THR A 161 -14.19 -10.78 -9.96
CA THR A 161 -13.68 -11.13 -8.63
C THR A 161 -13.37 -12.62 -8.46
N SER A 162 -13.27 -13.38 -9.55
CA SER A 162 -12.80 -14.76 -9.52
C SER A 162 -11.37 -14.83 -8.96
N ARG A 163 -11.01 -15.94 -8.31
CA ARG A 163 -9.69 -16.10 -7.69
C ARG A 163 -8.58 -16.04 -8.73
N GLU A 164 -8.82 -16.59 -9.90
CA GLU A 164 -7.88 -16.58 -11.03
C GLU A 164 -7.61 -15.15 -11.49
N ASN A 165 -8.66 -14.35 -11.67
CA ASN A 165 -8.51 -12.97 -12.11
C ASN A 165 -7.88 -12.09 -11.04
N LEU A 166 -8.26 -12.24 -9.77
CA LEU A 166 -7.62 -11.53 -8.66
C LEU A 166 -6.12 -11.85 -8.55
N MET A 167 -5.73 -13.12 -8.78
CA MET A 167 -4.32 -13.51 -8.82
C MET A 167 -3.58 -12.84 -9.99
N ARG A 168 -4.17 -12.87 -11.20
CA ARG A 168 -3.62 -12.20 -12.39
C ARG A 168 -3.41 -10.71 -12.12
N GLN A 169 -4.42 -10.00 -11.62
CA GLN A 169 -4.34 -8.59 -11.29
C GLN A 169 -3.29 -8.30 -10.21
N SER A 170 -3.17 -9.17 -9.20
CA SER A 170 -2.14 -9.03 -8.16
C SER A 170 -0.73 -9.14 -8.73
N ILE A 171 -0.48 -10.10 -9.62
CA ILE A 171 0.81 -10.28 -10.30
C ILE A 171 1.12 -9.06 -11.18
N GLU A 172 0.14 -8.58 -11.93
CA GLU A 172 0.30 -7.40 -12.78
C GLU A 172 0.64 -6.15 -11.97
N LEU A 173 -0.04 -5.89 -10.86
CA LEU A 173 0.28 -4.79 -9.95
C LEU A 173 1.67 -4.92 -9.35
N LEU A 174 2.03 -6.11 -8.84
CA LEU A 174 3.37 -6.37 -8.27
C LEU A 174 4.47 -6.09 -9.28
N SER A 175 4.24 -6.44 -10.55
CA SER A 175 5.21 -6.28 -11.64
C SER A 175 5.35 -4.82 -12.09
N LYS A 176 4.23 -4.10 -12.24
CA LYS A 176 4.20 -2.75 -12.83
C LYS A 176 4.51 -1.64 -11.84
N ILE A 177 4.14 -1.78 -10.56
CA ILE A 177 4.36 -0.72 -9.54
C ILE A 177 5.83 -0.27 -9.45
N PRO A 178 6.86 -1.16 -9.39
CA PRO A 178 8.26 -0.72 -9.37
C PRO A 178 8.64 0.12 -10.59
N THR A 179 8.17 -0.27 -11.77
CA THR A 179 8.40 0.46 -13.02
C THR A 179 7.73 1.85 -12.98
N ILE A 180 6.46 1.93 -12.53
CA ILE A 180 5.76 3.20 -12.36
C ILE A 180 6.51 4.11 -11.38
N ILE A 181 6.98 3.58 -10.24
CA ILE A 181 7.77 4.35 -9.25
C ILE A 181 9.05 4.90 -9.89
N ALA A 182 9.77 4.08 -10.65
CA ALA A 182 11.01 4.51 -11.29
C ALA A 182 10.77 5.64 -12.30
N TYR A 183 9.74 5.54 -13.14
CA TYR A 183 9.37 6.62 -14.06
C TYR A 183 8.88 7.86 -13.32
N ALA A 184 7.95 7.71 -12.38
CA ALA A 184 7.40 8.82 -11.61
C ALA A 184 8.48 9.60 -10.84
N PHE A 185 9.40 8.88 -10.17
CA PHE A 185 10.51 9.50 -9.45
C PHE A 185 11.45 10.28 -10.37
N ASN A 186 11.81 9.69 -11.51
CA ASN A 186 12.66 10.36 -12.49
C ASN A 186 11.99 11.61 -13.08
N MET A 187 10.68 11.56 -13.34
CA MET A 187 9.91 12.71 -13.81
C MET A 187 9.87 13.83 -12.78
N LEU A 188 9.57 13.53 -11.53
CA LEU A 188 9.57 14.52 -10.44
C LEU A 188 10.94 15.16 -10.26
N ARG A 189 12.02 14.38 -10.41
CA ARG A 189 13.40 14.87 -10.18
C ARG A 189 13.98 15.62 -11.36
N HIS A 190 13.62 15.27 -12.58
CA HIS A 190 14.30 15.73 -13.80
C HIS A 190 13.39 16.43 -14.82
N GLY A 191 12.07 16.20 -14.78
CA GLY A 191 11.12 16.74 -15.76
C GLY A 191 11.12 18.27 -15.87
N GLY A 192 11.32 18.98 -14.75
CA GLY A 192 11.43 20.45 -14.74
C GLY A 192 12.82 21.01 -15.12
N GLN A 193 13.82 20.16 -15.39
CA GLN A 193 15.22 20.59 -15.59
C GLN A 193 15.75 20.36 -17.02
N GLY A 194 14.90 19.91 -17.97
CA GLY A 194 15.30 19.63 -19.35
C GLY A 194 16.35 18.51 -19.48
N ARG A 195 16.48 17.64 -18.47
CA ARG A 195 17.41 16.52 -18.48
C ARG A 195 16.79 15.29 -19.13
N SER A 196 17.60 14.55 -19.88
CA SER A 196 17.21 13.29 -20.50
C SER A 196 16.78 12.26 -19.46
N LEU A 197 15.64 11.63 -19.68
CA LEU A 197 15.16 10.50 -18.88
C LEU A 197 15.92 9.23 -19.29
N HIS A 198 16.88 8.82 -18.49
CA HIS A 198 17.54 7.52 -18.66
C HIS A 198 17.01 6.54 -17.61
N ILE A 199 16.06 5.71 -18.01
CA ILE A 199 15.62 4.56 -17.22
C ILE A 199 16.28 3.32 -17.83
N ARG A 200 17.13 2.67 -17.05
CA ARG A 200 17.70 1.36 -17.43
C ARG A 200 16.71 0.30 -16.99
N HIS A 201 16.26 -0.49 -17.94
CA HIS A 201 15.49 -1.71 -17.68
C HIS A 201 16.43 -2.84 -17.25
#